data_9512f500a86b0003b23873b2d3d67c4e
#
_entry.id   9512f500a86b0003b23873b2d3d67c4e
#
_cell.length_a   1.000
_cell.length_b   1.000
_cell.length_c   1.000
_cell.angle_alpha   90.00
_cell.angle_beta   90.00
_cell.angle_gamma   90.00
#
_symmetry.space_group_name_H-M   'P 1'
#
loop_
_entity.id
_entity.type
_entity.pdbx_description
1 polymer ?
#
loop_
_entity_poly.entity_id
_entity_poly.type
_entity_poly.pdbx_seq_one_letter_code
_entity_poly.pdbx_strand_id
1 'polypeptide(L)'
;MRKAILFLLLFSFSVVGWATNESVLFPLDQTLARQKAIVEQKEKRISEQRIRFFQSQDIQSRLSICRRLMQEYLFFQYDSAKAYADRGVRLSDQSDDTENLLYFTITKARILSMGGLYDISYNLLLKMEPDNMSLANRKNYALAMADLFRLWESYSNDPEFTPFHREKSHEWLIYYLSFLKPGTAEYDFYQAKYNMEVIRNVEVANRYYEKCIAKFPKTNRYYARSCFTYAKNCWHAGQRQRAICYMAEAARSDLLGCTRENAAFKMLAEYLMQIDSGNSILAEKYINAALNDARSYNNRLLLIEVSQSLPPILEAYKRQLNAGKEFLMMALVGAILFLLALLVTGWLIYRKNQELKRHRLDLANYNQRLTFLNEKLERANEQLLDTNDKRESLATLYIDLCAQYIEKLDRQQTLVKRKIKAGQAADLLTQFSSTRVSSAESESFLRDFDQSFLALYPTFREELNALLQPEHRIAIPKTATLTTVQRIVALNRLGVHDCTEIAYLLFASTQTIYNRRSEFRAKAISKATIDDDVKVLCRVMVP
;
A
#
# COMPACT_ATOMS: atom_id res chain seq x y z
N MET A 1 30.02 -20.87 33.66
CA MET A 1 30.05 -19.40 33.78
C MET A 1 30.53 -18.66 32.54
N ARG A 2 31.69 -18.95 31.92
CA ARG A 2 32.15 -18.22 30.70
C ARG A 2 31.17 -18.25 29.49
N LYS A 3 30.47 -19.37 29.23
CA LYS A 3 29.47 -19.46 28.14
C LYS A 3 28.18 -18.69 28.44
N ALA A 4 27.77 -18.53 29.69
CA ALA A 4 26.61 -17.73 30.08
C ALA A 4 26.91 -16.22 29.99
N ILE A 5 28.13 -15.81 30.29
CA ILE A 5 28.56 -14.41 30.15
C ILE A 5 28.69 -14.03 28.67
N LEU A 6 29.18 -14.96 27.81
CA LEU A 6 29.20 -14.72 26.34
C LEU A 6 27.82 -14.61 25.75
N PHE A 7 26.85 -15.39 26.25
CA PHE A 7 25.44 -15.32 25.80
C PHE A 7 24.77 -14.02 26.25
N LEU A 8 25.07 -13.54 27.47
CA LEU A 8 24.59 -12.24 27.99
C LEU A 8 25.20 -11.06 27.22
N LEU A 9 26.46 -11.14 26.82
CA LEU A 9 27.13 -10.11 26.00
C LEU A 9 26.61 -10.09 24.56
N LEU A 10 26.33 -11.24 23.94
CA LEU A 10 25.72 -11.32 22.62
C LEU A 10 24.25 -10.80 22.64
N PHE A 11 23.53 -11.06 23.72
CA PHE A 11 22.16 -10.54 23.92
C PHE A 11 22.15 -9.03 24.14
N SER A 12 23.15 -8.47 24.85
CA SER A 12 23.26 -7.02 25.05
C SER A 12 23.61 -6.27 23.74
N PHE A 13 24.41 -6.85 22.87
CA PHE A 13 24.75 -6.26 21.55
C PHE A 13 23.54 -6.25 20.59
N SER A 14 22.73 -7.29 20.60
CA SER A 14 21.50 -7.32 19.79
C SER A 14 20.44 -6.32 20.29
N VAL A 15 20.33 -6.13 21.61
CA VAL A 15 19.37 -5.17 22.20
C VAL A 15 19.76 -3.72 21.92
N VAL A 16 21.06 -3.39 21.88
CA VAL A 16 21.53 -2.01 21.56
C VAL A 16 21.29 -1.66 20.09
N GLY A 17 21.44 -2.61 19.16
CA GLY A 17 21.12 -2.39 17.74
C GLY A 17 19.61 -2.19 17.50
N TRP A 18 18.75 -2.87 18.24
CA TRP A 18 17.29 -2.72 18.20
C TRP A 18 16.86 -1.35 18.73
N ALA A 19 17.37 -0.93 19.88
CA ALA A 19 17.00 0.33 20.51
C ALA A 19 17.32 1.56 19.62
N THR A 20 18.39 1.52 18.81
CA THR A 20 18.77 2.63 17.92
C THR A 20 17.84 2.74 16.69
N ASN A 21 17.39 1.63 16.12
CA ASN A 21 16.46 1.66 14.99
C ASN A 21 15.04 2.04 15.41
N GLU A 22 14.55 1.55 16.54
CA GLU A 22 13.22 1.91 17.06
C GLU A 22 13.08 3.42 17.31
N SER A 23 14.09 4.06 17.88
CA SER A 23 14.04 5.51 18.14
C SER A 23 13.96 6.35 16.86
N VAL A 24 14.61 5.91 15.76
CA VAL A 24 14.61 6.59 14.47
C VAL A 24 13.29 6.37 13.71
N LEU A 25 12.69 5.20 13.81
CA LEU A 25 11.46 4.82 13.11
C LEU A 25 10.19 5.24 13.86
N PHE A 26 10.27 5.51 15.16
CA PHE A 26 9.14 5.86 16.01
C PHE A 26 8.29 7.03 15.47
N PRO A 27 8.87 8.16 14.98
CA PRO A 27 8.07 9.24 14.40
C PRO A 27 7.32 8.83 13.12
N LEU A 28 7.90 7.95 12.31
CA LEU A 28 7.24 7.38 11.13
C LEU A 28 6.07 6.51 11.56
N ASP A 29 6.28 5.62 12.52
CA ASP A 29 5.27 4.71 13.03
C ASP A 29 4.07 5.42 13.66
N GLN A 30 4.32 6.50 14.42
CA GLN A 30 3.26 7.37 14.93
C GLN A 30 2.46 8.02 13.79
N THR A 31 3.14 8.47 12.74
CA THR A 31 2.48 9.10 11.59
C THR A 31 1.67 8.08 10.81
N LEU A 32 2.22 6.88 10.59
CA LEU A 32 1.54 5.78 9.91
C LEU A 32 0.26 5.35 10.67
N ALA A 33 0.31 5.27 11.98
CA ALA A 33 -0.86 4.99 12.81
C ALA A 33 -1.96 6.05 12.67
N ARG A 34 -1.60 7.29 12.32
CA ARG A 34 -2.55 8.40 12.09
C ARG A 34 -2.91 8.60 10.62
N GLN A 35 -2.42 7.75 9.70
CA GLN A 35 -2.61 7.90 8.25
C GLN A 35 -4.09 8.08 7.89
N LYS A 36 -4.98 7.31 8.48
CA LYS A 36 -6.43 7.41 8.23
C LYS A 36 -6.97 8.80 8.53
N ALA A 37 -6.64 9.36 9.68
CA ALA A 37 -7.09 10.71 10.08
C ALA A 37 -6.49 11.80 9.15
N ILE A 38 -5.24 11.65 8.74
CA ILE A 38 -4.58 12.58 7.81
C ILE A 38 -5.29 12.55 6.44
N VAL A 39 -5.60 11.35 5.96
CA VAL A 39 -6.34 11.15 4.70
C VAL A 39 -7.76 11.74 4.80
N GLU A 40 -8.50 11.46 5.87
CA GLU A 40 -9.84 12.00 6.10
C GLU A 40 -9.84 13.54 6.09
N GLN A 41 -8.83 14.15 6.70
CA GLN A 41 -8.70 15.62 6.69
C GLN A 41 -8.46 16.16 5.27
N LYS A 42 -7.65 15.46 4.45
CA LYS A 42 -7.45 15.82 3.06
C LYS A 42 -8.74 15.65 2.25
N GLU A 43 -9.43 14.55 2.42
CA GLU A 43 -10.69 14.27 1.72
C GLU A 43 -11.77 15.27 2.06
N LYS A 44 -11.84 15.73 3.31
CA LYS A 44 -12.74 16.82 3.71
C LYS A 44 -12.47 18.11 2.92
N ARG A 45 -11.19 18.54 2.85
CA ARG A 45 -10.82 19.74 2.05
C ARG A 45 -11.17 19.59 0.58
N ILE A 46 -10.91 18.41 0.02
CA ILE A 46 -11.26 18.08 -1.38
C ILE A 46 -12.78 18.12 -1.57
N SER A 47 -13.55 17.56 -0.65
CA SER A 47 -15.01 17.56 -0.70
C SER A 47 -15.58 18.97 -0.71
N GLU A 48 -15.06 19.88 0.12
CA GLU A 48 -15.44 21.29 0.11
C GLU A 48 -15.18 21.96 -1.24
N GLN A 49 -14.03 21.69 -1.87
CA GLN A 49 -13.72 22.21 -3.21
C GLN A 49 -14.64 21.61 -4.28
N ARG A 50 -15.01 20.32 -4.16
CA ARG A 50 -15.96 19.68 -5.07
C ARG A 50 -17.34 20.33 -5.00
N ILE A 51 -17.85 20.60 -3.80
CA ILE A 51 -19.12 21.31 -3.62
C ILE A 51 -19.07 22.67 -4.32
N ARG A 52 -18.02 23.46 -4.08
CA ARG A 52 -17.82 24.76 -4.74
C ARG A 52 -17.78 24.65 -6.27
N PHE A 53 -17.15 23.59 -6.80
CA PHE A 53 -17.09 23.35 -8.23
C PHE A 53 -18.49 23.16 -8.85
N PHE A 54 -19.35 22.40 -8.18
CA PHE A 54 -20.71 22.15 -8.67
C PHE A 54 -21.65 23.34 -8.47
N GLN A 55 -21.43 24.17 -7.47
CA GLN A 55 -22.19 25.38 -7.21
C GLN A 55 -21.81 26.54 -8.13
N SER A 56 -20.59 26.57 -8.64
CA SER A 56 -20.13 27.63 -9.52
C SER A 56 -20.74 27.50 -10.92
N GLN A 57 -21.33 28.59 -11.42
CA GLN A 57 -21.86 28.67 -12.78
C GLN A 57 -20.87 29.31 -13.77
N ASP A 58 -20.00 30.17 -13.27
CA ASP A 58 -18.97 30.82 -14.06
C ASP A 58 -17.86 29.85 -14.48
N ILE A 59 -17.55 29.83 -15.78
CA ILE A 59 -16.57 28.90 -16.37
C ILE A 59 -15.17 29.15 -15.82
N GLN A 60 -14.74 30.41 -15.66
CA GLN A 60 -13.41 30.73 -15.18
C GLN A 60 -13.23 30.29 -13.71
N SER A 61 -14.24 30.51 -12.87
CA SER A 61 -14.28 29.98 -11.51
C SER A 61 -14.21 28.46 -11.49
N ARG A 62 -14.97 27.79 -12.35
CA ARG A 62 -14.94 26.32 -12.49
C ARG A 62 -13.57 25.83 -12.94
N LEU A 63 -12.93 26.47 -13.90
CA LEU A 63 -11.57 26.15 -14.35
C LEU A 63 -10.55 26.30 -13.20
N SER A 64 -10.64 27.39 -12.44
CA SER A 64 -9.78 27.62 -11.28
C SER A 64 -9.93 26.53 -10.20
N ILE A 65 -11.19 26.17 -9.87
CA ILE A 65 -11.46 25.10 -8.89
C ILE A 65 -11.04 23.74 -9.44
N CYS A 66 -11.28 23.48 -10.71
CA CYS A 66 -10.88 22.26 -11.40
C CYS A 66 -9.35 22.07 -11.34
N ARG A 67 -8.59 23.15 -11.57
CA ARG A 67 -7.12 23.16 -11.42
C ARG A 67 -6.69 22.79 -9.99
N ARG A 68 -7.32 23.37 -8.97
CA ARG A 68 -7.03 23.05 -7.56
C ARG A 68 -7.36 21.60 -7.24
N LEU A 69 -8.53 21.11 -7.63
CA LEU A 69 -8.93 19.71 -7.42
C LEU A 69 -7.98 18.73 -8.11
N MET A 70 -7.61 19.01 -9.36
CA MET A 70 -6.63 18.21 -10.07
C MET A 70 -5.28 18.18 -9.33
N GLN A 71 -4.80 19.32 -8.83
CA GLN A 71 -3.55 19.39 -8.06
C GLN A 71 -3.64 18.64 -6.73
N GLU A 72 -4.77 18.72 -6.01
CA GLU A 72 -4.98 17.96 -4.77
C GLU A 72 -4.94 16.44 -5.00
N TYR A 73 -5.48 15.99 -6.14
CA TYR A 73 -5.50 14.56 -6.49
C TYR A 73 -4.20 14.07 -7.14
N LEU A 74 -3.36 14.93 -7.68
CA LEU A 74 -2.24 14.61 -8.57
C LEU A 74 -1.32 13.50 -8.03
N PHE A 75 -1.03 13.52 -6.73
CA PHE A 75 -0.20 12.51 -6.06
C PHE A 75 -0.96 11.69 -5.02
N PHE A 76 -2.28 11.86 -4.96
CA PHE A 76 -3.15 11.24 -3.97
C PHE A 76 -4.04 10.15 -4.59
N GLN A 77 -4.65 10.43 -5.75
CA GLN A 77 -5.57 9.51 -6.41
C GLN A 77 -5.56 9.73 -7.92
N TYR A 78 -4.98 8.79 -8.64
CA TYR A 78 -4.76 8.85 -10.08
C TYR A 78 -6.04 9.10 -10.89
N ASP A 79 -7.08 8.28 -10.67
CA ASP A 79 -8.31 8.35 -11.48
C ASP A 79 -9.03 9.68 -11.31
N SER A 80 -9.06 10.21 -10.08
CA SER A 80 -9.63 11.53 -9.81
C SER A 80 -8.79 12.66 -10.42
N ALA A 81 -7.46 12.58 -10.34
CA ALA A 81 -6.58 13.55 -10.99
C ALA A 81 -6.83 13.60 -12.49
N LYS A 82 -6.90 12.42 -13.13
CA LYS A 82 -7.20 12.28 -14.56
C LYS A 82 -8.58 12.82 -14.90
N ALA A 83 -9.61 12.48 -14.11
CA ALA A 83 -10.97 12.94 -14.35
C ALA A 83 -11.10 14.48 -14.29
N TYR A 84 -10.38 15.13 -13.34
CA TYR A 84 -10.35 16.60 -13.28
C TYR A 84 -9.48 17.23 -14.37
N ALA A 85 -8.41 16.56 -14.83
CA ALA A 85 -7.68 16.99 -16.02
C ALA A 85 -8.56 16.94 -17.28
N ASP A 86 -9.29 15.84 -17.50
CA ASP A 86 -10.22 15.68 -18.62
C ASP A 86 -11.37 16.70 -18.56
N ARG A 87 -11.86 17.01 -17.36
CA ARG A 87 -12.89 18.03 -17.14
C ARG A 87 -12.37 19.42 -17.43
N GLY A 88 -11.12 19.71 -17.01
CA GLY A 88 -10.44 20.96 -17.31
C GLY A 88 -10.25 21.16 -18.80
N VAL A 89 -9.81 20.14 -19.53
CA VAL A 89 -9.68 20.17 -20.99
C VAL A 89 -11.03 20.54 -21.65
N ARG A 90 -12.11 19.83 -21.28
CA ARG A 90 -13.44 20.13 -21.86
C ARG A 90 -13.94 21.54 -21.55
N LEU A 91 -13.75 22.01 -20.31
CA LEU A 91 -14.19 23.36 -19.93
C LEU A 91 -13.38 24.45 -20.65
N SER A 92 -12.08 24.23 -20.85
CA SER A 92 -11.21 25.16 -21.56
C SER A 92 -11.56 25.20 -23.04
N ASP A 93 -11.84 24.06 -23.65
CA ASP A 93 -12.29 23.94 -25.04
C ASP A 93 -13.63 24.65 -25.26
N GLN A 94 -14.59 24.47 -24.36
CA GLN A 94 -15.89 25.15 -24.39
C GLN A 94 -15.82 26.67 -24.23
N SER A 95 -14.74 27.18 -23.65
CA SER A 95 -14.55 28.62 -23.40
C SER A 95 -13.50 29.25 -24.32
N ASP A 96 -12.99 28.51 -25.31
CA ASP A 96 -11.89 28.93 -26.19
C ASP A 96 -10.65 29.41 -25.42
N ASP A 97 -10.44 28.90 -24.18
CA ASP A 97 -9.33 29.26 -23.31
C ASP A 97 -8.12 28.38 -23.62
N THR A 98 -7.37 28.76 -24.65
CA THR A 98 -6.19 28.03 -25.13
C THR A 98 -5.14 27.85 -24.03
N GLU A 99 -4.95 28.85 -23.16
CA GLU A 99 -3.95 28.79 -22.08
C GLU A 99 -4.28 27.69 -21.07
N ASN A 100 -5.53 27.62 -20.61
CA ASN A 100 -5.98 26.56 -19.71
C ASN A 100 -6.08 25.21 -20.44
N LEU A 101 -6.45 25.19 -21.72
CA LEU A 101 -6.48 23.96 -22.52
C LEU A 101 -5.10 23.31 -22.57
N LEU A 102 -4.07 24.08 -22.87
CA LEU A 102 -2.68 23.61 -22.84
C LEU A 102 -2.27 23.14 -21.46
N TYR A 103 -2.54 23.93 -20.42
CA TYR A 103 -2.23 23.58 -19.04
C TYR A 103 -2.82 22.23 -18.62
N PHE A 104 -4.12 22.03 -18.85
CA PHE A 104 -4.78 20.78 -18.47
C PHE A 104 -4.32 19.60 -19.32
N THR A 105 -4.06 19.80 -20.60
CA THR A 105 -3.59 18.75 -21.51
C THR A 105 -2.16 18.32 -21.16
N ILE A 106 -1.25 19.25 -20.88
CA ILE A 106 0.11 18.96 -20.40
C ILE A 106 0.06 18.19 -19.07
N THR A 107 -0.79 18.66 -18.13
CA THR A 107 -0.92 17.99 -16.83
C THR A 107 -1.55 16.62 -16.96
N LYS A 108 -2.54 16.45 -17.86
CA LYS A 108 -3.11 15.15 -18.20
C LYS A 108 -2.05 14.19 -18.74
N ALA A 109 -1.19 14.63 -19.66
CA ALA A 109 -0.10 13.82 -20.16
C ALA A 109 0.84 13.38 -19.03
N ARG A 110 1.18 14.28 -18.12
CA ARG A 110 1.99 13.98 -16.94
C ARG A 110 1.31 12.96 -16.00
N ILE A 111 0.00 13.07 -15.77
CA ILE A 111 -0.78 12.10 -15.00
C ILE A 111 -0.73 10.72 -15.68
N LEU A 112 -0.91 10.68 -17.00
CA LEU A 112 -0.87 9.45 -17.77
C LEU A 112 0.51 8.75 -17.67
N SER A 113 1.61 9.50 -17.74
CA SER A 113 2.95 8.94 -17.55
C SER A 113 3.16 8.36 -16.15
N MET A 114 2.62 9.02 -15.10
CA MET A 114 2.64 8.51 -13.73
C MET A 114 1.81 7.22 -13.57
N GLY A 115 0.78 7.04 -14.39
CA GLY A 115 -0.01 5.81 -14.48
C GLY A 115 0.59 4.73 -15.37
N GLY A 116 1.78 4.95 -15.98
CA GLY A 116 2.44 3.99 -16.86
C GLY A 116 1.93 3.98 -18.30
N LEU A 117 1.22 5.03 -18.72
CA LEU A 117 0.68 5.19 -20.09
C LEU A 117 1.60 6.11 -20.92
N TYR A 118 2.84 5.67 -21.09
CA TYR A 118 3.92 6.50 -21.64
C TYR A 118 3.68 6.92 -23.09
N ASP A 119 3.31 5.99 -23.96
CA ASP A 119 3.03 6.27 -25.36
C ASP A 119 1.89 7.27 -25.54
N ILE A 120 0.81 7.10 -24.77
CA ILE A 120 -0.33 8.01 -24.83
C ILE A 120 0.09 9.40 -24.34
N SER A 121 0.87 9.46 -23.26
CA SER A 121 1.42 10.71 -22.73
C SER A 121 2.30 11.40 -23.75
N TYR A 122 3.22 10.66 -24.36
CA TYR A 122 4.14 11.17 -25.37
C TYR A 122 3.40 11.72 -26.59
N ASN A 123 2.44 10.94 -27.13
CA ASN A 123 1.65 11.35 -28.29
C ASN A 123 0.77 12.58 -28.02
N LEU A 124 0.34 12.80 -26.78
CA LEU A 124 -0.35 14.03 -26.41
C LEU A 124 0.61 15.23 -26.40
N LEU A 125 1.81 15.06 -25.87
CA LEU A 125 2.81 16.13 -25.78
C LEU A 125 3.42 16.44 -27.16
N LEU A 126 3.66 15.43 -27.97
CA LEU A 126 4.26 15.59 -29.31
C LEU A 126 3.42 16.46 -30.27
N LYS A 127 2.10 16.51 -30.06
CA LYS A 127 1.19 17.34 -30.85
C LYS A 127 1.23 18.82 -30.52
N MET A 128 2.02 19.19 -29.50
CA MET A 128 2.09 20.56 -29.00
C MET A 128 3.36 21.25 -29.53
N GLU A 129 3.25 22.54 -29.74
CA GLU A 129 4.35 23.41 -30.19
C GLU A 129 4.82 24.27 -29.00
N PRO A 130 5.91 23.88 -28.29
CA PRO A 130 6.34 24.59 -27.09
C PRO A 130 6.67 26.07 -27.33
N ASP A 131 7.14 26.41 -28.51
CA ASP A 131 7.55 27.78 -28.86
C ASP A 131 6.36 28.75 -28.88
N ASN A 132 5.16 28.25 -29.17
CA ASN A 132 3.93 29.03 -29.19
C ASN A 132 3.23 29.11 -27.81
N MET A 133 3.82 28.52 -26.76
CA MET A 133 3.23 28.52 -25.42
C MET A 133 3.68 29.73 -24.60
N SER A 134 2.85 30.09 -23.63
CA SER A 134 3.27 30.98 -22.54
C SER A 134 4.46 30.38 -21.76
N LEU A 135 5.22 31.25 -21.09
CA LEU A 135 6.36 30.82 -20.28
C LEU A 135 5.95 29.78 -19.20
N ALA A 136 4.74 29.93 -18.63
CA ALA A 136 4.21 29.02 -17.62
C ALA A 136 3.90 27.63 -18.20
N ASN A 137 3.25 27.56 -19.34
CA ASN A 137 2.93 26.31 -20.00
C ASN A 137 4.16 25.65 -20.60
N ARG A 138 5.11 26.42 -21.14
CA ARG A 138 6.41 25.93 -21.63
C ARG A 138 7.22 25.29 -20.49
N LYS A 139 7.27 25.92 -19.33
CA LYS A 139 7.86 25.35 -18.11
C LYS A 139 7.19 24.02 -17.72
N ASN A 140 5.85 23.98 -17.70
CA ASN A 140 5.10 22.77 -17.36
C ASN A 140 5.31 21.65 -18.37
N TYR A 141 5.38 21.99 -19.66
CA TYR A 141 5.67 21.06 -20.75
C TYR A 141 7.07 20.44 -20.60
N ALA A 142 8.09 21.25 -20.35
CA ALA A 142 9.45 20.76 -20.11
C ALA A 142 9.51 19.79 -18.94
N LEU A 143 8.81 20.10 -17.84
CA LEU A 143 8.69 19.20 -16.69
C LEU A 143 7.96 17.91 -17.03
N ALA A 144 6.87 17.99 -17.79
CA ALA A 144 6.10 16.83 -18.20
C ALA A 144 6.94 15.87 -19.08
N MET A 145 7.72 16.41 -20.03
CA MET A 145 8.63 15.64 -20.86
C MET A 145 9.77 15.01 -20.06
N ALA A 146 10.38 15.76 -19.15
CA ALA A 146 11.44 15.25 -18.28
C ALA A 146 10.94 14.11 -17.37
N ASP A 147 9.76 14.27 -16.75
CA ASP A 147 9.14 13.22 -15.90
C ASP A 147 8.72 12.01 -16.74
N LEU A 148 8.16 12.22 -17.94
CA LEU A 148 7.77 11.16 -18.87
C LEU A 148 8.95 10.24 -19.21
N PHE A 149 10.02 10.81 -19.76
CA PHE A 149 11.17 10.02 -20.20
C PHE A 149 11.91 9.35 -19.04
N ARG A 150 11.99 10.00 -17.87
CA ARG A 150 12.53 9.41 -16.66
C ARG A 150 11.72 8.20 -16.17
N LEU A 151 10.40 8.30 -16.17
CA LEU A 151 9.53 7.19 -15.77
C LEU A 151 9.58 6.07 -16.81
N TRP A 152 9.64 6.43 -18.07
CA TRP A 152 9.75 5.46 -19.17
C TRP A 152 11.09 4.71 -19.14
N GLU A 153 12.20 5.40 -18.88
CA GLU A 153 13.51 4.80 -18.61
C GLU A 153 13.42 3.74 -17.50
N SER A 154 12.84 4.12 -16.35
CA SER A 154 12.72 3.23 -15.19
C SER A 154 11.83 2.01 -15.49
N TYR A 155 10.81 2.18 -16.33
CA TYR A 155 9.88 1.10 -16.69
C TYR A 155 10.46 0.17 -17.76
N SER A 156 11.11 0.72 -18.79
CA SER A 156 11.63 -0.05 -19.91
C SER A 156 12.67 -1.06 -19.46
N ASN A 157 13.61 -0.61 -18.61
CA ASN A 157 14.74 -1.40 -18.10
C ASN A 157 15.39 -2.30 -19.19
N ASP A 158 15.45 -1.76 -20.42
CA ASP A 158 15.89 -2.44 -21.63
C ASP A 158 17.19 -1.81 -22.12
N PRO A 159 18.24 -2.59 -22.44
CA PRO A 159 19.54 -2.05 -22.86
C PRO A 159 19.52 -1.18 -24.13
N GLU A 160 18.58 -1.42 -25.02
CA GLU A 160 18.45 -0.68 -26.29
C GLU A 160 17.75 0.67 -26.09
N PHE A 161 16.62 0.68 -25.34
CA PHE A 161 15.77 1.88 -25.22
C PHE A 161 16.10 2.75 -24.01
N THR A 162 16.62 2.18 -22.93
CA THR A 162 16.97 2.91 -21.70
C THR A 162 17.92 4.08 -21.95
N PRO A 163 19.01 3.97 -22.77
CA PRO A 163 19.90 5.08 -23.05
C PRO A 163 19.19 6.25 -23.74
N PHE A 164 18.33 5.99 -24.70
CA PHE A 164 17.54 7.01 -25.40
C PHE A 164 16.62 7.76 -24.43
N HIS A 165 15.87 7.03 -23.61
CA HIS A 165 14.96 7.67 -22.64
C HIS A 165 15.72 8.50 -21.61
N ARG A 166 16.88 8.02 -21.16
CA ARG A 166 17.76 8.76 -20.26
C ARG A 166 18.25 10.05 -20.87
N GLU A 167 18.77 10.00 -22.09
CA GLU A 167 19.24 11.17 -22.81
C GLU A 167 18.13 12.21 -22.98
N LYS A 168 16.96 11.79 -23.42
CA LYS A 168 15.80 12.68 -23.54
C LYS A 168 15.35 13.24 -22.19
N SER A 169 15.36 12.45 -21.12
CA SER A 169 15.09 12.95 -19.76
C SER A 169 16.06 14.04 -19.35
N HIS A 170 17.36 13.87 -19.66
CA HIS A 170 18.40 14.85 -19.34
C HIS A 170 18.24 16.15 -20.14
N GLU A 171 17.98 16.06 -21.46
CA GLU A 171 17.73 17.23 -22.31
C GLU A 171 16.58 18.06 -21.74
N TRP A 172 15.45 17.44 -21.45
CA TRP A 172 14.28 18.12 -20.90
C TRP A 172 14.48 18.63 -19.47
N LEU A 173 15.28 17.94 -18.67
CA LEU A 173 15.67 18.42 -17.33
C LEU A 173 16.49 19.72 -17.44
N ILE A 174 17.46 19.78 -18.33
CA ILE A 174 18.28 20.97 -18.56
C ILE A 174 17.39 22.12 -19.05
N TYR A 175 16.52 21.83 -20.02
CA TYR A 175 15.58 22.83 -20.51
C TYR A 175 14.63 23.33 -19.44
N TYR A 176 14.12 22.45 -18.57
CA TYR A 176 13.28 22.83 -17.43
C TYR A 176 14.04 23.73 -16.44
N LEU A 177 15.30 23.41 -16.15
CA LEU A 177 16.13 24.21 -15.24
C LEU A 177 16.31 25.65 -15.72
N SER A 178 16.31 25.92 -17.02
CA SER A 178 16.42 27.28 -17.58
C SER A 178 15.25 28.19 -17.19
N PHE A 179 14.08 27.64 -16.82
CA PHE A 179 12.91 28.38 -16.35
C PHE A 179 12.92 28.64 -14.85
N LEU A 180 13.82 28.00 -14.09
CA LEU A 180 13.82 28.07 -12.64
C LEU A 180 14.69 29.23 -12.16
N LYS A 181 14.19 29.95 -11.13
CA LYS A 181 14.95 31.05 -10.53
C LYS A 181 15.95 30.50 -9.51
N PRO A 182 17.24 30.83 -9.60
CA PRO A 182 18.24 30.47 -8.59
C PRO A 182 17.81 30.93 -7.19
N GLY A 183 18.14 30.13 -6.18
CA GLY A 183 17.78 30.42 -4.79
C GLY A 183 16.38 29.99 -4.39
N THR A 184 15.52 29.56 -5.31
CA THR A 184 14.26 28.90 -4.98
C THR A 184 14.53 27.44 -4.61
N ALA A 185 13.68 26.89 -3.78
CA ALA A 185 13.80 25.51 -3.36
C ALA A 185 13.54 24.52 -4.52
N GLU A 186 12.67 24.87 -5.46
CA GLU A 186 12.46 24.11 -6.69
C GLU A 186 13.73 24.05 -7.53
N TYR A 187 14.41 25.19 -7.70
CA TYR A 187 15.71 25.25 -8.38
C TYR A 187 16.75 24.35 -7.68
N ASP A 188 16.89 24.49 -6.35
CA ASP A 188 17.85 23.68 -5.58
C ASP A 188 17.59 22.18 -5.76
N PHE A 189 16.32 21.74 -5.75
CA PHE A 189 15.97 20.32 -5.95
C PHE A 189 16.35 19.82 -7.38
N TYR A 190 15.97 20.56 -8.43
CA TYR A 190 16.26 20.14 -9.79
C TYR A 190 17.73 20.34 -10.14
N GLN A 191 18.41 21.29 -9.52
CA GLN A 191 19.86 21.43 -9.63
C GLN A 191 20.59 20.25 -8.96
N ALA A 192 20.09 19.77 -7.81
CA ALA A 192 20.60 18.53 -7.22
C ALA A 192 20.45 17.35 -8.16
N LYS A 193 19.27 17.23 -8.79
CA LYS A 193 18.97 16.17 -9.75
C LYS A 193 19.89 16.25 -10.98
N TYR A 194 20.09 17.42 -11.56
CA TYR A 194 21.00 17.66 -12.65
C TYR A 194 22.44 17.23 -12.30
N ASN A 195 22.94 17.63 -11.14
CA ASN A 195 24.28 17.24 -10.69
C ASN A 195 24.38 15.72 -10.46
N MET A 196 23.31 15.08 -10.00
CA MET A 196 23.27 13.64 -9.76
C MET A 196 23.22 12.83 -11.06
N GLU A 197 22.31 13.17 -11.96
CA GLU A 197 21.97 12.35 -13.14
C GLU A 197 22.83 12.70 -14.37
N VAL A 198 23.10 13.97 -14.58
CA VAL A 198 23.80 14.47 -15.78
C VAL A 198 25.30 14.65 -15.53
N ILE A 199 25.65 15.43 -14.52
CA ILE A 199 27.06 15.73 -14.18
C ILE A 199 27.71 14.56 -13.43
N ARG A 200 26.92 13.71 -12.75
CA ARG A 200 27.37 12.58 -11.93
C ARG A 200 28.26 13.00 -10.75
N ASN A 201 28.02 14.19 -10.23
CA ASN A 201 28.71 14.73 -9.05
C ASN A 201 27.80 14.62 -7.82
N VAL A 202 27.94 13.51 -7.09
CA VAL A 202 27.11 13.17 -5.92
C VAL A 202 27.31 14.16 -4.78
N GLU A 203 28.52 14.69 -4.57
CA GLU A 203 28.78 15.63 -3.48
C GLU A 203 28.04 16.96 -3.67
N VAL A 204 28.13 17.51 -4.89
CA VAL A 204 27.40 18.75 -5.22
C VAL A 204 25.89 18.52 -5.15
N ALA A 205 25.41 17.38 -5.68
CA ALA A 205 24.00 17.00 -5.58
C ALA A 205 23.53 16.95 -4.12
N ASN A 206 24.30 16.32 -3.23
CA ASN A 206 23.97 16.20 -1.83
C ASN A 206 23.88 17.57 -1.12
N ARG A 207 24.77 18.52 -1.41
CA ARG A 207 24.67 19.88 -0.86
C ARG A 207 23.36 20.58 -1.26
N TYR A 208 22.89 20.37 -2.48
CA TYR A 208 21.60 20.91 -2.93
C TYR A 208 20.42 20.17 -2.27
N TYR A 209 20.48 18.84 -2.10
CA TYR A 209 19.44 18.11 -1.35
C TYR A 209 19.36 18.57 0.11
N GLU A 210 20.49 18.78 0.78
CA GLU A 210 20.54 19.30 2.14
C GLU A 210 19.90 20.70 2.23
N LYS A 211 20.17 21.58 1.25
CA LYS A 211 19.49 22.89 1.16
C LYS A 211 17.96 22.74 1.02
N CYS A 212 17.50 21.81 0.20
CA CYS A 212 16.07 21.53 0.06
C CYS A 212 15.46 21.02 1.37
N ILE A 213 16.11 20.08 2.04
CA ILE A 213 15.66 19.54 3.32
C ILE A 213 15.59 20.63 4.40
N ALA A 214 16.51 21.59 4.40
CA ALA A 214 16.51 22.70 5.35
C ALA A 214 15.42 23.76 5.06
N LYS A 215 15.08 23.96 3.79
CA LYS A 215 14.20 25.08 3.37
C LYS A 215 12.71 24.70 3.29
N PHE A 216 12.38 23.47 2.94
CA PHE A 216 10.99 23.07 2.75
C PHE A 216 10.32 22.55 4.01
N PRO A 217 9.01 22.77 4.17
CA PRO A 217 8.24 22.12 5.22
C PRO A 217 8.13 20.61 4.95
N LYS A 218 8.03 19.83 6.00
CA LYS A 218 7.95 18.35 5.95
C LYS A 218 6.74 17.81 5.19
N THR A 219 5.72 18.61 4.93
CA THR A 219 4.56 18.26 4.11
C THR A 219 4.79 18.48 2.61
N ASN A 220 5.94 19.02 2.23
CA ASN A 220 6.24 19.36 0.85
C ASN A 220 6.84 18.16 0.12
N ARG A 221 6.33 17.86 -1.08
CA ARG A 221 6.83 16.77 -1.91
C ARG A 221 8.32 16.86 -2.25
N TYR A 222 8.88 18.06 -2.43
CA TYR A 222 10.32 18.22 -2.69
C TYR A 222 11.17 17.87 -1.47
N TYR A 223 10.68 18.13 -0.25
CA TYR A 223 11.32 17.66 0.97
C TYR A 223 11.42 16.12 0.98
N ALA A 224 10.29 15.44 0.76
CA ALA A 224 10.24 13.98 0.72
C ALA A 224 11.20 13.40 -0.34
N ARG A 225 11.15 13.93 -1.56
CA ARG A 225 12.01 13.47 -2.66
C ARG A 225 13.50 13.75 -2.41
N SER A 226 13.83 14.87 -1.77
CA SER A 226 15.21 15.19 -1.39
C SER A 226 15.72 14.23 -0.32
N CYS A 227 14.93 13.97 0.72
CA CYS A 227 15.25 12.97 1.73
C CYS A 227 15.43 11.58 1.12
N PHE A 228 14.53 11.18 0.20
CA PHE A 228 14.60 9.89 -0.50
C PHE A 228 15.91 9.73 -1.29
N THR A 229 16.26 10.70 -2.14
CA THR A 229 17.47 10.60 -2.96
C THR A 229 18.74 10.71 -2.12
N TYR A 230 18.74 11.60 -1.14
CA TYR A 230 19.83 11.74 -0.19
C TYR A 230 20.06 10.45 0.61
N ALA A 231 19.00 9.80 1.06
CA ALA A 231 19.07 8.50 1.72
C ALA A 231 19.70 7.42 0.83
N LYS A 232 19.35 7.38 -0.47
CA LYS A 232 19.99 6.47 -1.44
C LYS A 232 21.49 6.75 -1.56
N ASN A 233 21.88 8.00 -1.65
CA ASN A 233 23.29 8.38 -1.71
C ASN A 233 24.04 7.99 -0.44
N CYS A 234 23.46 8.22 0.74
CA CYS A 234 24.00 7.75 2.01
C CYS A 234 24.14 6.22 2.05
N TRP A 235 23.16 5.49 1.50
CA TRP A 235 23.21 4.04 1.42
C TRP A 235 24.40 3.55 0.57
N HIS A 236 24.57 4.11 -0.62
CA HIS A 236 25.71 3.79 -1.51
C HIS A 236 27.06 4.19 -0.92
N ALA A 237 27.10 5.25 -0.11
CA ALA A 237 28.28 5.67 0.62
C ALA A 237 28.55 4.83 1.91
N GLY A 238 27.77 3.77 2.17
CA GLY A 238 27.94 2.92 3.36
C GLY A 238 27.39 3.52 4.66
N GLN A 239 26.79 4.72 4.64
CA GLN A 239 26.25 5.40 5.80
C GLN A 239 24.83 4.88 6.14
N ARG A 240 24.76 3.59 6.54
CA ARG A 240 23.50 2.84 6.67
C ARG A 240 22.49 3.52 7.61
N GLN A 241 22.92 3.98 8.77
CA GLN A 241 22.05 4.62 9.77
C GLN A 241 21.46 5.95 9.25
N ARG A 242 22.29 6.79 8.59
CA ARG A 242 21.81 8.02 7.95
C ARG A 242 20.81 7.72 6.84
N ALA A 243 21.08 6.70 6.05
CA ALA A 243 20.17 6.28 4.98
C ALA A 243 18.79 5.89 5.50
N ILE A 244 18.72 5.09 6.59
CA ILE A 244 17.45 4.73 7.23
C ILE A 244 16.73 5.96 7.77
N CYS A 245 17.45 6.86 8.46
CA CYS A 245 16.87 8.08 9.02
C CYS A 245 16.20 8.94 7.94
N TYR A 246 16.91 9.25 6.85
CA TYR A 246 16.35 10.07 5.78
C TYR A 246 15.29 9.34 4.94
N MET A 247 15.41 8.01 4.79
CA MET A 247 14.36 7.22 4.11
C MET A 247 13.07 7.19 4.93
N ALA A 248 13.16 7.06 6.26
CA ALA A 248 12.03 7.14 7.17
C ALA A 248 11.39 8.54 7.17
N GLU A 249 12.22 9.61 7.14
CA GLU A 249 11.70 10.98 7.01
C GLU A 249 11.04 11.22 5.64
N ALA A 250 11.54 10.64 4.55
CA ALA A 250 10.88 10.66 3.25
C ALA A 250 9.49 10.02 3.33
N ALA A 251 9.40 8.79 3.82
CA ALA A 251 8.14 8.08 3.99
C ALA A 251 7.14 8.83 4.90
N ARG A 252 7.65 9.40 5.99
CA ARG A 252 6.85 10.22 6.91
C ARG A 252 6.33 11.50 6.25
N SER A 253 7.17 12.17 5.48
CA SER A 253 6.78 13.37 4.73
C SER A 253 5.67 13.07 3.72
N ASP A 254 5.75 11.92 3.05
CA ASP A 254 4.74 11.49 2.09
C ASP A 254 3.40 11.18 2.76
N LEU A 255 3.41 10.54 3.93
CA LEU A 255 2.20 10.36 4.74
C LEU A 255 1.56 11.71 5.09
N LEU A 256 2.36 12.67 5.59
CA LEU A 256 1.89 14.00 5.96
C LEU A 256 1.35 14.79 4.76
N GLY A 257 1.96 14.63 3.60
CA GLY A 257 1.52 15.23 2.33
C GLY A 257 0.40 14.47 1.63
N CYS A 258 0.00 13.30 2.14
CA CYS A 258 -0.88 12.35 1.47
C CYS A 258 -0.38 12.02 0.06
N THR A 259 0.92 11.82 -0.11
CA THR A 259 1.54 11.40 -1.37
C THR A 259 1.57 9.87 -1.41
N ARG A 260 0.93 9.28 -2.41
CA ARG A 260 0.82 7.81 -2.57
C ARG A 260 1.61 7.27 -3.76
N GLU A 261 2.37 8.13 -4.42
CA GLU A 261 3.12 7.80 -5.65
C GLU A 261 4.56 7.38 -5.36
N ASN A 262 5.02 7.34 -4.12
CA ASN A 262 6.43 7.19 -3.81
C ASN A 262 6.83 5.77 -3.39
N ALA A 263 8.16 5.51 -3.49
CA ALA A 263 8.77 4.23 -3.17
C ALA A 263 9.51 4.23 -1.80
N ALA A 264 9.31 5.25 -0.95
CA ALA A 264 10.09 5.39 0.27
C ALA A 264 9.87 4.23 1.25
N PHE A 265 8.62 3.79 1.41
CA PHE A 265 8.30 2.61 2.23
C PHE A 265 8.92 1.32 1.69
N LYS A 266 8.87 1.13 0.35
CA LYS A 266 9.50 -0.04 -0.28
C LYS A 266 11.00 -0.06 -0.02
N MET A 267 11.69 1.06 -0.30
CA MET A 267 13.13 1.17 -0.11
C MET A 267 13.52 1.02 1.36
N LEU A 268 12.73 1.56 2.28
CA LEU A 268 12.97 1.40 3.72
C LEU A 268 12.87 -0.07 4.13
N ALA A 269 11.85 -0.79 3.65
CA ALA A 269 11.70 -2.21 3.91
C ALA A 269 12.90 -3.01 3.38
N GLU A 270 13.35 -2.72 2.15
CA GLU A 270 14.52 -3.36 1.56
C GLU A 270 15.81 -3.07 2.33
N TYR A 271 16.02 -1.81 2.75
CA TYR A 271 17.20 -1.42 3.53
C TYR A 271 17.23 -2.11 4.89
N LEU A 272 16.09 -2.20 5.57
CA LEU A 272 15.99 -2.91 6.84
C LEU A 272 16.34 -4.38 6.69
N MET A 273 15.85 -5.04 5.64
CA MET A 273 16.18 -6.44 5.34
C MET A 273 17.66 -6.66 4.99
N GLN A 274 18.29 -5.70 4.29
CA GLN A 274 19.70 -5.79 3.93
C GLN A 274 20.63 -5.55 5.10
N ILE A 275 20.19 -4.81 6.13
CA ILE A 275 20.98 -4.63 7.37
C ILE A 275 20.92 -5.90 8.22
N ASP A 276 19.73 -6.40 8.47
CA ASP A 276 19.49 -7.58 9.28
C ASP A 276 18.14 -8.20 8.95
N SER A 277 18.13 -9.48 8.63
CA SER A 277 16.91 -10.26 8.41
C SER A 277 15.98 -10.30 9.64
N GLY A 278 16.51 -10.03 10.84
CA GLY A 278 15.74 -9.83 12.06
C GLY A 278 14.75 -8.65 12.00
N ASN A 279 14.95 -7.70 11.09
CA ASN A 279 14.03 -6.60 10.85
C ASN A 279 12.80 -6.99 9.99
N SER A 280 12.57 -8.28 9.72
CA SER A 280 11.52 -8.74 8.80
C SER A 280 10.11 -8.30 9.20
N ILE A 281 9.81 -8.13 10.49
CA ILE A 281 8.54 -7.62 11.01
C ILE A 281 8.33 -6.15 10.59
N LEU A 282 9.36 -5.31 10.73
CA LEU A 282 9.31 -3.91 10.32
C LEU A 282 9.26 -3.79 8.79
N ALA A 283 10.05 -4.62 8.09
CA ALA A 283 10.06 -4.65 6.64
C ALA A 283 8.70 -5.07 6.06
N GLU A 284 8.05 -6.07 6.64
CA GLU A 284 6.69 -6.51 6.28
C GLU A 284 5.68 -5.38 6.47
N LYS A 285 5.73 -4.69 7.59
CA LYS A 285 4.87 -3.55 7.89
C LYS A 285 5.01 -2.46 6.82
N TYR A 286 6.24 -2.08 6.46
CA TYR A 286 6.47 -1.00 5.51
C TYR A 286 6.23 -1.41 4.06
N ILE A 287 6.54 -2.64 3.66
CA ILE A 287 6.23 -3.12 2.31
C ILE A 287 4.72 -3.21 2.08
N ASN A 288 3.94 -3.57 3.11
CA ASN A 288 2.48 -3.55 3.03
C ASN A 288 1.93 -2.11 2.94
N ALA A 289 2.53 -1.15 3.63
CA ALA A 289 2.19 0.26 3.45
C ALA A 289 2.45 0.73 2.02
N ALA A 290 3.61 0.36 1.43
CA ALA A 290 3.92 0.64 0.04
C ALA A 290 2.91 0.01 -0.94
N LEU A 291 2.52 -1.24 -0.69
CA LEU A 291 1.53 -1.95 -1.50
C LEU A 291 0.15 -1.27 -1.45
N ASN A 292 -0.27 -0.84 -0.27
CA ASN A 292 -1.54 -0.15 -0.08
C ASN A 292 -1.54 1.22 -0.78
N ASP A 293 -0.46 1.97 -0.68
CA ASP A 293 -0.31 3.26 -1.36
C ASP A 293 -0.29 3.08 -2.88
N ALA A 294 0.47 2.11 -3.40
CA ALA A 294 0.54 1.82 -4.83
C ALA A 294 -0.82 1.41 -5.41
N ARG A 295 -1.59 0.60 -4.68
CA ARG A 295 -2.95 0.20 -5.06
C ARG A 295 -3.92 1.39 -5.03
N SER A 296 -3.86 2.18 -3.98
CA SER A 296 -4.75 3.33 -3.79
C SER A 296 -4.52 4.42 -4.84
N TYR A 297 -3.28 4.58 -5.27
CA TYR A 297 -2.90 5.53 -6.33
C TYR A 297 -3.09 4.96 -7.74
N ASN A 298 -3.09 3.65 -7.92
CA ASN A 298 -3.03 2.94 -9.21
C ASN A 298 -1.66 3.11 -9.91
N ASN A 299 -0.56 3.07 -9.13
CA ASN A 299 0.81 3.15 -9.66
C ASN A 299 1.30 1.76 -10.12
N ARG A 300 1.21 1.52 -11.42
CA ARG A 300 1.56 0.22 -12.03
C ARG A 300 3.04 -0.14 -11.85
N LEU A 301 3.94 0.84 -12.04
CA LEU A 301 5.37 0.61 -11.86
C LEU A 301 5.71 0.21 -10.43
N LEU A 302 5.21 0.98 -9.46
CA LEU A 302 5.43 0.69 -8.04
C LEU A 302 4.79 -0.64 -7.62
N LEU A 303 3.63 -1.00 -8.18
CA LEU A 303 3.02 -2.33 -7.94
C LEU A 303 3.92 -3.46 -8.42
N ILE A 304 4.53 -3.33 -9.59
CA ILE A 304 5.49 -4.32 -10.12
C ILE A 304 6.71 -4.41 -9.19
N GLU A 305 7.30 -3.28 -8.84
CA GLU A 305 8.47 -3.23 -7.96
C GLU A 305 8.19 -3.81 -6.57
N VAL A 306 7.06 -3.46 -5.95
CA VAL A 306 6.66 -4.02 -4.66
C VAL A 306 6.38 -5.51 -4.75
N SER A 307 5.78 -5.98 -5.86
CA SER A 307 5.54 -7.40 -6.10
C SER A 307 6.83 -8.23 -6.16
N GLN A 308 7.93 -7.63 -6.62
CA GLN A 308 9.25 -8.29 -6.64
C GLN A 308 9.90 -8.33 -5.25
N SER A 309 9.72 -7.29 -4.45
CA SER A 309 10.33 -7.16 -3.12
C SER A 309 9.53 -7.89 -2.03
N LEU A 310 8.22 -8.08 -2.22
CA LEU A 310 7.32 -8.66 -1.23
C LEU A 310 7.64 -10.13 -0.88
N PRO A 311 7.86 -11.06 -1.83
CA PRO A 311 8.07 -12.46 -1.53
C PRO A 311 9.25 -12.73 -0.57
N PRO A 312 10.47 -12.19 -0.80
CA PRO A 312 11.59 -12.44 0.10
C PRO A 312 11.36 -11.87 1.50
N ILE A 313 10.66 -10.74 1.62
CA ILE A 313 10.32 -10.14 2.92
C ILE A 313 9.32 -11.04 3.68
N LEU A 314 8.26 -11.50 2.99
CA LEU A 314 7.28 -12.41 3.58
C LEU A 314 7.89 -13.76 3.99
N GLU A 315 8.82 -14.25 3.22
CA GLU A 315 9.53 -15.48 3.53
C GLU A 315 10.38 -15.34 4.81
N ALA A 316 11.14 -14.25 4.90
CA ALA A 316 11.92 -13.93 6.09
C ALA A 316 11.03 -13.73 7.33
N TYR A 317 9.91 -13.01 7.16
CA TYR A 317 8.90 -12.82 8.20
C TYR A 317 8.32 -14.15 8.70
N LYS A 318 7.94 -15.05 7.76
CA LYS A 318 7.46 -16.39 8.10
C LYS A 318 8.51 -17.21 8.84
N ARG A 319 9.78 -17.16 8.38
CA ARG A 319 10.89 -17.86 9.06
C ARG A 319 11.06 -17.36 10.49
N GLN A 320 11.00 -16.04 10.69
CA GLN A 320 11.12 -15.44 12.04
C GLN A 320 9.94 -15.85 12.93
N LEU A 321 8.70 -15.83 12.41
CA LEU A 321 7.52 -16.30 13.13
C LEU A 321 7.62 -17.80 13.50
N ASN A 322 8.08 -18.63 12.56
CA ASN A 322 8.23 -20.06 12.81
C ASN A 322 9.34 -20.35 13.83
N ALA A 323 10.47 -19.64 13.73
CA ALA A 323 11.52 -19.73 14.74
C ALA A 323 11.02 -19.33 16.14
N GLY A 324 10.21 -18.27 16.22
CA GLY A 324 9.54 -17.88 17.47
C GLY A 324 8.58 -18.95 18.00
N LYS A 325 7.80 -19.58 17.11
CA LYS A 325 6.93 -20.71 17.47
C LYS A 325 7.73 -21.93 17.95
N GLU A 326 8.80 -22.28 17.23
CA GLU A 326 9.69 -23.38 17.63
C GLU A 326 10.33 -23.12 18.99
N PHE A 327 10.79 -21.89 19.22
CA PHE A 327 11.32 -21.48 20.53
C PHE A 327 10.27 -21.61 21.64
N LEU A 328 9.04 -21.12 21.40
CA LEU A 328 7.94 -21.26 22.34
C LEU A 328 7.58 -22.73 22.59
N MET A 329 7.55 -23.55 21.53
CA MET A 329 7.32 -25.00 21.65
C MET A 329 8.43 -25.68 22.45
N MET A 330 9.70 -25.35 22.20
CA MET A 330 10.82 -25.87 22.98
C MET A 330 10.77 -25.39 24.44
N ALA A 331 10.39 -24.13 24.68
CA ALA A 331 10.21 -23.61 26.02
C ALA A 331 9.05 -24.32 26.77
N LEU A 332 7.95 -24.58 26.04
CA LEU A 332 6.81 -25.34 26.57
C LEU A 332 7.19 -26.78 26.91
N VAL A 333 7.92 -27.45 26.00
CA VAL A 333 8.44 -28.80 26.24
C VAL A 333 9.42 -28.80 27.41
N GLY A 334 10.34 -27.83 27.47
CA GLY A 334 11.23 -27.63 28.60
C GLY A 334 10.51 -27.43 29.94
N ALA A 335 9.44 -26.62 29.92
CA ALA A 335 8.60 -26.42 31.11
C ALA A 335 7.86 -27.69 31.52
N ILE A 336 7.37 -28.48 30.56
CA ILE A 336 6.74 -29.79 30.82
C ILE A 336 7.77 -30.79 31.39
N LEU A 337 8.96 -30.86 30.80
CA LEU A 337 10.03 -31.72 31.29
C LEU A 337 10.49 -31.29 32.71
N PHE A 338 10.58 -30.00 32.96
CA PHE A 338 10.90 -29.45 34.30
C PHE A 338 9.80 -29.81 35.32
N LEU A 339 8.52 -29.66 34.94
CA LEU A 339 7.36 -30.07 35.75
C LEU A 339 7.37 -31.60 36.01
N LEU A 340 7.68 -32.40 34.99
CA LEU A 340 7.86 -33.85 35.15
C LEU A 340 9.03 -34.20 36.06
N ALA A 341 10.17 -33.52 35.97
CA ALA A 341 11.28 -33.68 36.87
C ALA A 341 10.92 -33.29 38.31
N LEU A 342 10.13 -32.22 38.50
CA LEU A 342 9.62 -31.83 39.79
C LEU A 342 8.62 -32.88 40.34
N LEU A 343 7.78 -33.45 39.49
CA LEU A 343 6.85 -34.51 39.83
C LEU A 343 7.60 -35.80 40.22
N VAL A 344 8.68 -36.15 39.48
CA VAL A 344 9.50 -37.31 39.80
C VAL A 344 10.28 -37.11 41.12
N THR A 345 10.84 -35.93 41.35
CA THR A 345 11.49 -35.59 42.63
C THR A 345 10.50 -35.53 43.78
N GLY A 346 9.30 -34.96 43.53
CA GLY A 346 8.20 -34.97 44.49
C GLY A 346 7.74 -36.39 44.85
N TRP A 347 7.65 -37.28 43.82
CA TRP A 347 7.31 -38.69 44.03
C TRP A 347 8.39 -39.45 44.77
N LEU A 348 9.71 -39.19 44.49
CA LEU A 348 10.83 -39.77 45.20
C LEU A 348 10.88 -39.33 46.69
N ILE A 349 10.61 -38.05 46.96
CA ILE A 349 10.51 -37.49 48.29
C ILE A 349 9.29 -38.10 49.04
N TYR A 350 8.17 -38.22 48.31
CA TYR A 350 6.94 -38.85 48.84
C TYR A 350 7.18 -40.33 49.20
N ARG A 351 7.86 -41.10 48.29
CA ARG A 351 8.21 -42.48 48.51
C ARG A 351 9.13 -42.68 49.74
N LYS A 352 10.04 -41.73 49.99
CA LYS A 352 10.88 -41.67 51.18
C LYS A 352 10.10 -41.28 52.44
N ASN A 353 9.06 -40.45 52.32
CA ASN A 353 8.19 -40.04 53.41
C ASN A 353 7.04 -41.02 53.66
N GLN A 354 6.72 -41.95 52.73
CA GLN A 354 5.74 -43.04 52.95
C GLN A 354 6.22 -44.04 54.03
N GLU A 355 7.49 -44.10 54.23
CA GLU A 355 8.02 -44.87 55.38
C GLU A 355 7.69 -44.24 56.73
N LEU A 356 7.27 -42.96 56.74
CA LEU A 356 6.75 -42.25 57.91
C LEU A 356 5.23 -42.11 57.82
N LYS A 357 4.55 -43.01 58.49
CA LYS A 357 3.10 -43.30 58.59
C LYS A 357 2.13 -42.12 58.89
N ARG A 358 2.11 -40.96 58.20
CA ARG A 358 1.18 -39.89 58.65
C ARG A 358 0.42 -39.05 57.60
N HIS A 359 0.51 -39.25 56.30
CA HIS A 359 -0.15 -38.26 55.44
C HIS A 359 -1.10 -38.80 54.35
N ARG A 360 -2.04 -39.68 54.68
CA ARG A 360 -3.08 -40.12 53.73
C ARG A 360 -4.15 -39.02 53.40
N LEU A 361 -4.29 -38.04 54.23
CA LEU A 361 -5.34 -37.01 54.00
C LEU A 361 -4.87 -35.89 53.05
N ASP A 362 -3.59 -35.56 53.02
CA ASP A 362 -3.09 -34.50 52.12
C ASP A 362 -3.03 -34.93 50.63
N LEU A 363 -2.95 -36.24 50.42
CA LEU A 363 -2.89 -36.82 49.05
C LEU A 363 -4.15 -36.58 48.23
N ALA A 364 -5.32 -36.67 48.88
CA ALA A 364 -6.61 -36.45 48.20
C ALA A 364 -6.78 -35.00 47.75
N ASN A 365 -6.36 -34.05 48.56
CA ASN A 365 -6.44 -32.63 48.26
C ASN A 365 -5.47 -32.21 47.15
N TYR A 366 -4.28 -32.84 47.09
CA TYR A 366 -3.29 -32.56 46.01
C TYR A 366 -3.77 -33.12 44.67
N ASN A 367 -4.37 -34.31 44.64
CA ASN A 367 -4.89 -34.91 43.41
C ASN A 367 -6.07 -34.12 42.81
N GLN A 368 -7.00 -33.64 43.64
CA GLN A 368 -8.10 -32.79 43.16
C GLN A 368 -7.59 -31.47 42.57
N ARG A 369 -6.56 -30.90 43.19
CA ARG A 369 -5.96 -29.64 42.70
C ARG A 369 -5.17 -29.79 41.42
N LEU A 370 -4.51 -30.94 41.23
CA LEU A 370 -3.80 -31.31 39.97
C LEU A 370 -4.78 -31.52 38.82
N THR A 371 -5.91 -32.21 39.09
CA THR A 371 -6.95 -32.41 38.06
C THR A 371 -7.58 -31.09 37.65
N PHE A 372 -7.86 -30.21 38.60
CA PHE A 372 -8.39 -28.88 38.31
C PHE A 372 -7.42 -28.00 37.53
N LEU A 373 -6.10 -28.11 37.79
CA LEU A 373 -5.06 -27.38 37.07
C LEU A 373 -4.84 -27.94 35.66
N ASN A 374 -4.90 -29.27 35.50
CA ASN A 374 -4.81 -29.92 34.17
C ASN A 374 -6.00 -29.56 33.28
N GLU A 375 -7.24 -29.59 33.83
CA GLU A 375 -8.41 -29.14 33.06
C GLU A 375 -8.33 -27.67 32.65
N LYS A 376 -7.70 -26.84 33.48
CA LYS A 376 -7.50 -25.43 33.17
C LYS A 376 -6.39 -25.21 32.12
N LEU A 377 -5.37 -26.05 32.16
CA LEU A 377 -4.26 -26.04 31.19
C LEU A 377 -4.69 -26.59 29.81
N GLU A 378 -5.53 -27.64 29.78
CA GLU A 378 -6.10 -28.16 28.54
C GLU A 378 -6.99 -27.11 27.84
N ARG A 379 -7.86 -26.43 28.58
CA ARG A 379 -8.71 -25.37 28.04
C ARG A 379 -7.89 -24.20 27.48
N ALA A 380 -6.79 -23.83 28.13
CA ALA A 380 -5.92 -22.76 27.66
C ALA A 380 -5.11 -23.17 26.40
N ASN A 381 -4.70 -24.44 26.33
CA ASN A 381 -4.02 -24.97 25.13
C ASN A 381 -4.95 -25.12 23.92
N GLU A 382 -6.21 -25.55 24.14
CA GLU A 382 -7.21 -25.62 23.07
C GLU A 382 -7.52 -24.23 22.50
N GLN A 383 -7.64 -23.22 23.35
CA GLN A 383 -7.87 -21.84 22.90
C GLN A 383 -6.68 -21.26 22.12
N LEU A 384 -5.45 -21.62 22.50
CA LEU A 384 -4.24 -21.18 21.78
C LEU A 384 -4.10 -21.85 20.41
N LEU A 385 -4.42 -23.14 20.30
CA LEU A 385 -4.41 -23.88 19.04
C LEU A 385 -5.44 -23.32 18.04
N ASP A 386 -6.69 -23.13 18.47
CA ASP A 386 -7.76 -22.57 17.62
C ASP A 386 -7.42 -21.15 17.09
N THR A 387 -6.76 -20.35 17.94
CA THR A 387 -6.35 -19.00 17.54
C THR A 387 -5.20 -19.00 16.53
N ASN A 388 -4.28 -19.96 16.64
CA ASN A 388 -3.16 -20.11 15.70
C ASN A 388 -3.61 -20.62 14.32
N ASP A 389 -4.50 -21.62 14.29
CA ASP A 389 -5.04 -22.18 13.04
C ASP A 389 -5.78 -21.12 12.21
N LYS A 390 -6.53 -20.25 12.88
CA LYS A 390 -7.22 -19.13 12.23
C LYS A 390 -6.26 -18.10 11.64
N ARG A 391 -5.14 -17.80 12.32
CA ARG A 391 -4.09 -16.90 11.82
C ARG A 391 -3.33 -17.48 10.63
N GLU A 392 -3.04 -18.77 10.66
CA GLU A 392 -2.33 -19.46 9.58
C GLU A 392 -3.17 -19.55 8.30
N SER A 393 -4.46 -19.81 8.44
CA SER A 393 -5.41 -19.80 7.33
C SER A 393 -5.53 -18.42 6.67
N LEU A 394 -5.54 -17.34 7.45
CA LEU A 394 -5.55 -15.97 6.94
C LEU A 394 -4.25 -15.60 6.20
N ALA A 395 -3.10 -16.02 6.73
CA ALA A 395 -1.81 -15.77 6.09
C ALA A 395 -1.70 -16.51 4.74
N THR A 396 -2.15 -17.76 4.68
CA THR A 396 -2.16 -18.57 3.43
C THR A 396 -3.03 -17.93 2.36
N LEU A 397 -4.24 -17.48 2.72
CA LEU A 397 -5.15 -16.80 1.82
C LEU A 397 -4.53 -15.51 1.23
N TYR A 398 -3.83 -14.73 2.05
CA TYR A 398 -3.17 -13.51 1.60
C TYR A 398 -2.04 -13.79 0.60
N ILE A 399 -1.28 -14.85 0.82
CA ILE A 399 -0.19 -15.27 -0.08
C ILE A 399 -0.73 -15.74 -1.41
N ASP A 400 -1.81 -16.52 -1.42
CA ASP A 400 -2.44 -17.02 -2.66
C ASP A 400 -2.98 -15.84 -3.50
N LEU A 401 -3.59 -14.84 -2.87
CA LEU A 401 -4.03 -13.63 -3.55
C LEU A 401 -2.86 -12.85 -4.17
N CYS A 402 -1.75 -12.71 -3.44
CA CYS A 402 -0.55 -12.05 -3.94
C CYS A 402 0.07 -12.82 -5.12
N ALA A 403 0.17 -14.14 -5.02
CA ALA A 403 0.71 -15.01 -6.07
C ALA A 403 -0.10 -14.92 -7.37
N GLN A 404 -1.43 -14.96 -7.27
CA GLN A 404 -2.32 -14.80 -8.42
C GLN A 404 -2.16 -13.42 -9.09
N TYR A 405 -1.95 -12.37 -8.30
CA TYR A 405 -1.76 -11.02 -8.84
C TYR A 405 -0.41 -10.86 -9.56
N ILE A 406 0.66 -11.44 -9.00
CA ILE A 406 2.01 -11.46 -9.60
C ILE A 406 1.98 -12.22 -10.94
N GLU A 407 1.37 -13.41 -10.99
CA GLU A 407 1.23 -14.20 -12.22
C GLU A 407 0.48 -13.41 -13.31
N LYS A 408 -0.54 -12.67 -12.93
CA LYS A 408 -1.33 -11.84 -13.85
C LYS A 408 -0.51 -10.71 -14.44
N LEU A 409 0.31 -10.04 -13.62
CA LEU A 409 1.23 -8.99 -14.06
C LEU A 409 2.32 -9.53 -15.00
N ASP A 410 2.89 -10.69 -14.70
CA ASP A 410 3.93 -11.33 -15.53
C ASP A 410 3.39 -11.71 -16.92
N ARG A 411 2.18 -12.26 -16.98
CA ARG A 411 1.48 -12.54 -18.24
C ARG A 411 1.27 -11.28 -19.08
N GLN A 412 0.83 -10.18 -18.47
CA GLN A 412 0.65 -8.91 -19.16
C GLN A 412 1.99 -8.35 -19.66
N GLN A 413 3.03 -8.38 -18.84
CA GLN A 413 4.38 -7.94 -19.22
C GLN A 413 4.94 -8.76 -20.39
N THR A 414 4.74 -10.07 -20.36
CA THR A 414 5.18 -10.99 -21.42
C THR A 414 4.44 -10.71 -22.72
N LEU A 415 3.13 -10.47 -22.67
CA LEU A 415 2.31 -10.13 -23.83
C LEU A 415 2.73 -8.82 -24.47
N VAL A 416 3.00 -7.78 -23.65
CA VAL A 416 3.49 -6.49 -24.10
C VAL A 416 4.87 -6.63 -24.77
N LYS A 417 5.82 -7.34 -24.12
CA LYS A 417 7.16 -7.61 -24.68
C LYS A 417 7.08 -8.36 -26.04
N ARG A 418 6.19 -9.37 -26.12
CA ARG A 418 6.01 -10.17 -27.33
C ARG A 418 5.44 -9.33 -28.48
N LYS A 419 4.43 -8.53 -28.24
CA LYS A 419 3.78 -7.68 -29.25
C LYS A 419 4.70 -6.53 -29.71
N ILE A 420 5.48 -5.93 -28.81
CA ILE A 420 6.49 -4.93 -29.16
C ILE A 420 7.58 -5.54 -30.05
N LYS A 421 8.11 -6.73 -29.70
CA LYS A 421 9.08 -7.45 -30.52
C LYS A 421 8.55 -7.83 -31.90
N ALA A 422 7.26 -8.06 -32.03
CA ALA A 422 6.59 -8.40 -33.30
C ALA A 422 6.26 -7.16 -34.15
N GLY A 423 6.64 -5.95 -33.76
CA GLY A 423 6.34 -4.71 -34.49
C GLY A 423 4.86 -4.31 -34.46
N GLN A 424 4.05 -4.93 -33.61
CA GLN A 424 2.59 -4.74 -33.50
C GLN A 424 2.23 -3.72 -32.41
N ALA A 425 2.95 -2.60 -32.32
CA ALA A 425 2.71 -1.55 -31.35
C ALA A 425 1.32 -0.87 -31.51
N ALA A 426 0.81 -0.80 -32.75
CA ALA A 426 -0.50 -0.26 -33.05
C ALA A 426 -1.63 -1.14 -32.47
N ASP A 427 -1.46 -2.45 -32.46
CA ASP A 427 -2.38 -3.41 -31.87
C ASP A 427 -2.42 -3.31 -30.33
N LEU A 428 -1.28 -2.98 -29.71
CA LEU A 428 -1.24 -2.69 -28.27
C LEU A 428 -2.01 -1.41 -27.93
N LEU A 429 -1.88 -0.37 -28.75
CA LEU A 429 -2.63 0.88 -28.58
C LEU A 429 -4.16 0.65 -28.65
N THR A 430 -4.63 -0.20 -29.57
CA THR A 430 -6.05 -0.57 -29.66
C THR A 430 -6.50 -1.43 -28.49
N GLN A 431 -5.65 -2.33 -28.02
CA GLN A 431 -5.97 -3.25 -26.93
C GLN A 431 -5.94 -2.55 -25.55
N PHE A 432 -5.08 -1.52 -25.38
CA PHE A 432 -4.99 -0.71 -24.16
C PHE A 432 -5.66 0.68 -24.30
N SER A 433 -6.27 0.99 -25.42
CA SER A 433 -7.03 2.25 -25.62
C SER A 433 -8.35 2.30 -24.83
N SER A 434 -8.86 1.17 -24.36
CA SER A 434 -9.98 1.17 -23.43
C SER A 434 -9.46 1.46 -22.02
N THR A 435 -9.89 2.56 -21.48
CA THR A 435 -9.61 3.02 -20.08
C THR A 435 -10.23 2.12 -19.01
N ARG A 436 -10.81 1.00 -19.38
CA ARG A 436 -11.38 0.00 -18.46
C ARG A 436 -10.67 -1.32 -18.64
N VAL A 437 -10.39 -1.96 -17.52
CA VAL A 437 -10.06 -3.39 -17.45
C VAL A 437 -11.00 -4.13 -18.40
N SER A 438 -10.49 -5.03 -19.23
CA SER A 438 -11.35 -5.75 -20.20
C SER A 438 -12.52 -6.39 -19.46
N SER A 439 -13.68 -6.46 -20.09
CA SER A 439 -14.88 -7.05 -19.46
C SER A 439 -14.59 -8.47 -18.93
N ALA A 440 -13.78 -9.22 -19.65
CA ALA A 440 -13.37 -10.57 -19.27
C ALA A 440 -12.48 -10.61 -18.01
N GLU A 441 -11.57 -9.65 -17.86
CA GLU A 441 -10.69 -9.56 -16.67
C GLU A 441 -11.45 -9.08 -15.44
N SER A 442 -12.36 -8.12 -15.64
CA SER A 442 -13.26 -7.66 -14.57
C SER A 442 -14.15 -8.77 -14.07
N GLU A 443 -14.71 -9.58 -14.98
CA GLU A 443 -15.52 -10.75 -14.62
C GLU A 443 -14.73 -11.85 -13.94
N SER A 444 -13.47 -12.08 -14.34
CA SER A 444 -12.59 -13.03 -13.67
C SER A 444 -12.32 -12.61 -12.23
N PHE A 445 -11.89 -11.37 -12.03
CA PHE A 445 -11.65 -10.82 -10.70
C PHE A 445 -12.88 -10.92 -9.79
N LEU A 446 -14.05 -10.58 -10.33
CA LEU A 446 -15.30 -10.66 -9.55
C LEU A 446 -15.69 -12.11 -9.22
N ARG A 447 -15.40 -13.08 -10.07
CA ARG A 447 -15.62 -14.50 -9.78
C ARG A 447 -14.68 -15.00 -8.69
N ASP A 448 -13.39 -14.64 -8.77
CA ASP A 448 -12.38 -15.06 -7.79
C ASP A 448 -12.68 -14.44 -6.41
N PHE A 449 -13.11 -13.19 -6.38
CA PHE A 449 -13.61 -12.52 -5.16
C PHE A 449 -14.82 -13.27 -4.58
N ASP A 450 -15.82 -13.55 -5.41
CA ASP A 450 -17.06 -14.22 -4.98
C ASP A 450 -16.75 -15.59 -4.36
N GLN A 451 -15.92 -16.37 -5.04
CA GLN A 451 -15.53 -17.73 -4.62
C GLN A 451 -14.76 -17.68 -3.30
N SER A 452 -13.77 -16.80 -3.19
CA SER A 452 -12.95 -16.64 -1.99
C SER A 452 -13.78 -16.15 -0.80
N PHE A 453 -14.66 -15.18 -1.05
CA PHE A 453 -15.52 -14.62 -0.02
C PHE A 453 -16.54 -15.64 0.51
N LEU A 454 -17.16 -16.40 -0.40
CA LEU A 454 -18.14 -17.43 -0.01
C LEU A 454 -17.48 -18.65 0.64
N ALA A 455 -16.23 -18.96 0.33
CA ALA A 455 -15.46 -19.97 1.04
C ALA A 455 -15.18 -19.55 2.50
N LEU A 456 -14.88 -18.26 2.72
CA LEU A 456 -14.68 -17.70 4.07
C LEU A 456 -15.98 -17.54 4.87
N TYR A 457 -17.07 -17.23 4.19
CA TYR A 457 -18.37 -16.95 4.78
C TYR A 457 -19.49 -17.75 4.09
N PRO A 458 -19.56 -19.07 4.33
CA PRO A 458 -20.52 -19.96 3.64
C PRO A 458 -21.99 -19.59 3.88
N THR A 459 -22.31 -19.06 5.05
CA THR A 459 -23.68 -18.68 5.47
C THR A 459 -24.08 -17.26 5.05
N PHE A 460 -23.19 -16.53 4.40
CA PHE A 460 -23.39 -15.11 4.08
C PHE A 460 -24.68 -14.81 3.32
N ARG A 461 -25.04 -15.65 2.35
CA ARG A 461 -26.23 -15.44 1.51
C ARG A 461 -27.53 -15.61 2.29
N GLU A 462 -27.56 -16.62 3.15
CA GLU A 462 -28.70 -16.92 4.01
C GLU A 462 -28.90 -15.83 5.05
N GLU A 463 -27.82 -15.44 5.71
CA GLU A 463 -27.86 -14.38 6.73
C GLU A 463 -28.18 -13.02 6.12
N LEU A 464 -27.65 -12.70 4.94
CA LEU A 464 -28.00 -11.49 4.20
C LEU A 464 -29.50 -11.45 3.87
N ASN A 465 -30.03 -12.56 3.39
CA ASN A 465 -31.46 -12.67 3.07
C ASN A 465 -32.34 -12.57 4.32
N ALA A 466 -31.84 -12.93 5.50
CA ALA A 466 -32.55 -12.72 6.76
C ALA A 466 -32.70 -11.24 7.14
N LEU A 467 -31.83 -10.36 6.63
CA LEU A 467 -31.91 -8.90 6.82
C LEU A 467 -32.87 -8.20 5.85
N LEU A 468 -33.33 -8.89 4.79
CA LEU A 468 -34.21 -8.33 3.76
C LEU A 468 -35.66 -8.74 3.97
N GLN A 469 -36.57 -7.84 3.58
CA GLN A 469 -38.02 -8.11 3.57
C GLN A 469 -38.30 -9.33 2.68
N PRO A 470 -39.28 -10.19 3.02
CA PRO A 470 -39.51 -11.48 2.35
C PRO A 470 -39.68 -11.37 0.84
N GLU A 471 -40.37 -10.32 0.36
CA GLU A 471 -40.61 -10.03 -1.06
C GLU A 471 -39.37 -9.51 -1.80
N HIS A 472 -38.33 -9.14 -1.10
CA HIS A 472 -37.10 -8.57 -1.65
C HIS A 472 -35.85 -9.48 -1.47
N ARG A 473 -36.04 -10.72 -1.02
CA ARG A 473 -34.96 -11.68 -0.87
C ARG A 473 -34.32 -12.01 -2.22
N ILE A 474 -33.02 -12.11 -2.20
CA ILE A 474 -32.22 -12.40 -3.39
C ILE A 474 -32.16 -13.91 -3.59
N ALA A 475 -32.53 -14.38 -4.78
CA ALA A 475 -32.42 -15.79 -5.13
C ALA A 475 -30.96 -16.29 -4.96
N ILE A 476 -30.78 -17.44 -4.31
CA ILE A 476 -29.47 -18.05 -4.09
C ILE A 476 -29.20 -19.02 -5.25
N PRO A 477 -28.34 -18.66 -6.22
CA PRO A 477 -28.00 -19.55 -7.32
C PRO A 477 -27.12 -20.69 -6.82
N LYS A 478 -27.13 -21.83 -7.52
CA LYS A 478 -26.25 -22.99 -7.25
C LYS A 478 -24.76 -22.66 -7.51
N THR A 479 -24.48 -21.60 -8.27
CA THR A 479 -23.12 -21.13 -8.58
C THR A 479 -22.57 -20.26 -7.46
N ALA A 480 -21.24 -20.31 -7.26
CA ALA A 480 -20.54 -19.48 -6.27
C ALA A 480 -20.36 -18.04 -6.80
N THR A 481 -21.46 -17.38 -7.22
CA THR A 481 -21.42 -15.99 -7.75
C THR A 481 -22.31 -15.08 -6.91
N LEU A 482 -21.84 -13.88 -6.63
CA LEU A 482 -22.57 -12.84 -5.90
C LEU A 482 -23.18 -11.83 -6.89
N THR A 483 -24.36 -11.33 -6.58
CA THR A 483 -24.91 -10.17 -7.27
C THR A 483 -24.16 -8.89 -6.89
N THR A 484 -24.29 -7.84 -7.68
CA THR A 484 -23.64 -6.55 -7.37
C THR A 484 -24.00 -6.04 -5.97
N VAL A 485 -25.24 -6.21 -5.55
CA VAL A 485 -25.70 -5.82 -4.21
C VAL A 485 -25.00 -6.67 -3.14
N GLN A 486 -24.92 -7.98 -3.34
CA GLN A 486 -24.23 -8.89 -2.42
C GLN A 486 -22.73 -8.58 -2.32
N ARG A 487 -22.07 -8.24 -3.44
CA ARG A 487 -20.66 -7.80 -3.43
C ARG A 487 -20.46 -6.51 -2.65
N ILE A 488 -21.35 -5.55 -2.81
CA ILE A 488 -21.33 -4.30 -2.03
C ILE A 488 -21.40 -4.60 -0.53
N VAL A 489 -22.33 -5.47 -0.13
CA VAL A 489 -22.49 -5.87 1.28
C VAL A 489 -21.29 -6.67 1.77
N ALA A 490 -20.73 -7.56 0.94
CA ALA A 490 -19.54 -8.33 1.24
C ALA A 490 -18.32 -7.42 1.48
N LEU A 491 -18.11 -6.41 0.63
CA LEU A 491 -17.06 -5.41 0.79
C LEU A 491 -17.25 -4.57 2.06
N ASN A 492 -18.49 -4.17 2.36
CA ASN A 492 -18.81 -3.49 3.61
C ASN A 492 -18.49 -4.37 4.84
N ARG A 493 -18.78 -5.67 4.76
CA ARG A 493 -18.43 -6.65 5.80
C ARG A 493 -16.92 -6.78 5.99
N LEU A 494 -16.13 -6.66 4.92
CA LEU A 494 -14.66 -6.66 4.94
C LEU A 494 -14.06 -5.31 5.36
N GLY A 495 -14.88 -4.29 5.64
CA GLY A 495 -14.41 -2.98 6.09
C GLY A 495 -14.21 -1.94 5.00
N VAL A 496 -14.53 -2.25 3.74
CA VAL A 496 -14.51 -1.28 2.65
C VAL A 496 -15.86 -0.58 2.58
N HIS A 497 -15.90 0.66 3.07
CA HIS A 497 -17.17 1.39 3.21
C HIS A 497 -17.34 2.53 2.21
N ASP A 498 -16.24 3.01 1.62
CA ASP A 498 -16.29 4.11 0.67
C ASP A 498 -16.90 3.67 -0.67
N CYS A 499 -17.88 4.44 -1.15
CA CYS A 499 -18.56 4.14 -2.40
C CYS A 499 -17.63 4.25 -3.62
N THR A 500 -16.58 5.06 -3.55
CA THR A 500 -15.62 5.24 -4.62
C THR A 500 -14.68 4.03 -4.72
N GLU A 501 -14.20 3.55 -3.57
CA GLU A 501 -13.40 2.32 -3.49
C GLU A 501 -14.20 1.10 -3.95
N ILE A 502 -15.45 0.98 -3.49
CA ILE A 502 -16.36 -0.09 -3.91
C ILE A 502 -16.62 -0.04 -5.41
N ALA A 503 -16.82 1.15 -5.97
CA ALA A 503 -17.05 1.35 -7.39
C ALA A 503 -15.82 0.92 -8.22
N TYR A 504 -14.63 1.24 -7.72
CA TYR A 504 -13.37 0.82 -8.33
C TYR A 504 -13.22 -0.72 -8.32
N LEU A 505 -13.41 -1.35 -7.16
CA LEU A 505 -13.30 -2.80 -6.99
C LEU A 505 -14.35 -3.58 -7.79
N LEU A 506 -15.54 -3.01 -7.98
CA LEU A 506 -16.63 -3.65 -8.74
C LEU A 506 -16.71 -3.22 -10.21
N PHE A 507 -15.75 -2.43 -10.70
CA PHE A 507 -15.70 -1.90 -12.07
C PHE A 507 -16.99 -1.16 -12.48
N ALA A 508 -17.63 -0.50 -11.53
CA ALA A 508 -18.90 0.19 -11.69
C ALA A 508 -18.73 1.71 -11.54
N SER A 509 -19.73 2.49 -11.90
CA SER A 509 -19.73 3.92 -11.59
C SER A 509 -20.08 4.14 -10.11
N THR A 510 -19.50 5.16 -9.50
CA THR A 510 -19.78 5.54 -8.10
C THR A 510 -21.29 5.78 -7.90
N GLN A 511 -21.94 6.38 -8.92
CA GLN A 511 -23.38 6.59 -8.92
C GLN A 511 -24.15 5.27 -8.87
N THR A 512 -23.68 4.24 -9.60
CA THR A 512 -24.29 2.90 -9.57
C THR A 512 -24.21 2.28 -8.19
N ILE A 513 -23.07 2.39 -7.53
CA ILE A 513 -22.88 1.85 -6.18
C ILE A 513 -23.77 2.56 -5.19
N TYR A 514 -23.83 3.89 -5.27
CA TYR A 514 -24.69 4.70 -4.41
C TYR A 514 -26.17 4.31 -4.55
N ASN A 515 -26.65 4.19 -5.79
CA ASN A 515 -28.02 3.79 -6.08
C ASN A 515 -28.33 2.38 -5.55
N ARG A 516 -27.43 1.41 -5.77
CA ARG A 516 -27.60 0.02 -5.29
C ARG A 516 -27.56 -0.08 -3.78
N ARG A 517 -26.72 0.69 -3.12
CA ARG A 517 -26.65 0.75 -1.65
C ARG A 517 -27.91 1.37 -1.06
N SER A 518 -28.43 2.43 -1.67
CA SER A 518 -29.68 3.06 -1.27
C SER A 518 -30.88 2.12 -1.47
N GLU A 519 -30.92 1.42 -2.60
CA GLU A 519 -31.92 0.40 -2.91
C GLU A 519 -31.89 -0.76 -1.88
N PHE A 520 -30.70 -1.24 -1.55
CA PHE A 520 -30.53 -2.28 -0.53
C PHE A 520 -31.07 -1.85 0.84
N ARG A 521 -30.70 -0.63 1.28
CA ARG A 521 -31.23 -0.06 2.53
C ARG A 521 -32.75 0.08 2.52
N ALA A 522 -33.33 0.46 1.39
CA ALA A 522 -34.78 0.60 1.27
C ALA A 522 -35.52 -0.74 1.44
N LYS A 523 -34.87 -1.85 1.05
CA LYS A 523 -35.40 -3.22 1.08
C LYS A 523 -35.09 -3.98 2.39
N ALA A 524 -34.36 -3.38 3.30
CA ALA A 524 -34.02 -3.97 4.59
C ALA A 524 -35.24 -3.99 5.53
N ILE A 525 -35.26 -4.97 6.43
CA ILE A 525 -36.26 -5.08 7.51
C ILE A 525 -36.12 -3.88 8.45
N SER A 526 -34.90 -3.57 8.88
CA SER A 526 -34.58 -2.41 9.71
C SER A 526 -33.65 -1.45 8.95
N LYS A 527 -34.17 -0.32 8.52
CA LYS A 527 -33.38 0.70 7.80
C LYS A 527 -32.39 1.43 8.70
N ALA A 528 -32.62 1.43 10.02
CA ALA A 528 -31.79 2.15 10.98
C ALA A 528 -30.53 1.36 11.35
N THR A 529 -30.60 0.03 11.45
CA THR A 529 -29.52 -0.83 11.95
C THR A 529 -28.78 -1.58 10.84
N ILE A 530 -29.28 -1.57 9.61
CA ILE A 530 -28.77 -2.42 8.53
C ILE A 530 -27.24 -2.30 8.29
N ASP A 531 -26.66 -1.12 8.44
CA ASP A 531 -25.22 -0.95 8.26
C ASP A 531 -24.41 -1.61 9.40
N ASP A 532 -24.94 -1.62 10.61
CA ASP A 532 -24.30 -2.29 11.75
C ASP A 532 -24.56 -3.79 11.71
N ASP A 533 -25.75 -4.22 11.29
CA ASP A 533 -26.08 -5.61 11.08
C ASP A 533 -25.18 -6.25 10.02
N VAL A 534 -24.88 -5.54 8.95
CA VAL A 534 -23.92 -5.97 7.91
C VAL A 534 -22.51 -6.18 8.46
N LYS A 535 -22.05 -5.36 9.40
CA LYS A 535 -20.71 -5.51 10.00
C LYS A 535 -20.56 -6.79 10.85
N VAL A 536 -21.66 -7.30 11.35
CA VAL A 536 -21.67 -8.49 12.21
C VAL A 536 -22.10 -9.78 11.49
N LEU A 537 -22.48 -9.69 10.20
CA LEU A 537 -22.81 -10.87 9.39
C LEU A 537 -21.71 -11.93 9.47
N CYS A 538 -22.09 -13.17 9.61
CA CYS A 538 -21.19 -14.32 9.71
C CYS A 538 -20.18 -14.23 10.88
N ARG A 539 -20.48 -13.48 11.94
CA ARG A 539 -19.75 -13.62 13.19
C ARG A 539 -20.22 -14.91 13.85
N VAL A 540 -19.29 -15.82 14.09
CA VAL A 540 -19.53 -16.94 15.00
C VAL A 540 -19.79 -16.32 16.37
N MET A 541 -21.04 -16.28 16.77
CA MET A 541 -21.35 -16.01 18.18
C MET A 541 -20.86 -17.24 18.97
N VAL A 542 -19.77 -17.07 19.68
CA VAL A 542 -19.41 -18.03 20.73
C VAL A 542 -20.47 -17.87 21.82
N PRO A 543 -21.21 -18.94 22.18
CA PRO A 543 -22.23 -18.88 23.21
C PRO A 543 -21.66 -18.53 24.58
#